data_dfd8eb864fd8f3fa284a11b92afd2640
#
_entry.id   dfd8eb864fd8f3fa284a11b92afd2640
#
_cell.length_a   1.000
_cell.length_b   1.000
_cell.length_c   1.000
_cell.angle_alpha   90.00
_cell.angle_beta   90.00
_cell.angle_gamma   90.00
#
_symmetry.space_group_name_H-M   'P 1'
#
loop_
_entity.id
_entity.type
_entity.pdbx_description
1 polymer ?
#
loop_
_entity_poly.entity_id
_entity_poly.type
_entity_poly.pdbx_seq_one_letter_code
_entity_poly.pdbx_strand_id
1 'polypeptide(L)'
;METFDVAIAGGGLIGASIAFELARAGLRVAIFDRQQPGEEASWAAAGILSPAPENAGMISTVPLGRASLAIYPEFVSAVEELAGQSVGYRSRGTVEAFFSHDAQAKLNTIIALHHGLGLRAEPLSAEDARRLEPALSSELEAAVLRPDEACVDNRALTRAVLIAAVHAGAKIFAGSSVQAVSGSAQRCDGLIVDDKHIEARWTIIAAGCYSVEIKGAEVYAPVRPAKGQMLALRAKNVKIDRVLWSEQVYLAPRDDGRLVAGATVEYVGFEKEVTAGAVQKILAGALELAPALTGAQIEEIWAGLRPDSPDHLPIIGPTDVEGLLIATGHFRSGILLAPITAQLLREWITKQSVSVDWTRFSPMRFVKTAKATNF
;
A
#
# COMPACT_ATOMS: atom_id res chain seq x y z
N MET A 1 -23.96 11.72 23.25
CA MET A 1 -22.71 11.34 22.54
C MET A 1 -23.00 11.38 21.05
N GLU A 2 -22.04 11.75 20.24
CA GLU A 2 -22.21 11.72 18.80
C GLU A 2 -22.17 10.26 18.31
N THR A 3 -23.14 9.86 17.50
CA THR A 3 -23.23 8.51 16.91
C THR A 3 -22.79 8.54 15.46
N PHE A 4 -22.06 7.54 15.04
CA PHE A 4 -21.58 7.39 13.66
C PHE A 4 -22.24 6.20 12.97
N ASP A 5 -22.33 6.26 11.66
CA ASP A 5 -22.73 5.09 10.88
C ASP A 5 -21.54 4.14 10.76
N VAL A 6 -20.31 4.71 10.69
CA VAL A 6 -19.05 3.95 10.58
C VAL A 6 -17.96 4.56 11.46
N ALA A 7 -17.31 3.73 12.29
CA ALA A 7 -16.10 4.05 13.05
C ALA A 7 -14.91 3.27 12.49
N ILE A 8 -13.82 3.96 12.18
CA ILE A 8 -12.61 3.38 11.57
C ILE A 8 -11.44 3.52 12.54
N ALA A 9 -10.81 2.42 12.89
CA ALA A 9 -9.56 2.39 13.64
C ALA A 9 -8.37 2.45 12.67
N GLY A 10 -7.63 3.55 12.66
CA GLY A 10 -6.46 3.82 11.82
C GLY A 10 -6.75 4.78 10.66
N GLY A 11 -5.98 5.87 10.63
CA GLY A 11 -6.03 6.95 9.63
C GLY A 11 -4.91 6.86 8.59
N GLY A 12 -4.37 5.66 8.32
CA GLY A 12 -3.49 5.44 7.17
C GLY A 12 -4.25 5.53 5.85
N LEU A 13 -3.55 5.41 4.71
CA LEU A 13 -4.18 5.54 3.38
C LEU A 13 -5.41 4.62 3.21
N ILE A 14 -5.37 3.40 3.74
CA ILE A 14 -6.49 2.45 3.65
C ILE A 14 -7.71 3.02 4.39
N GLY A 15 -7.57 3.37 5.68
CA GLY A 15 -8.67 3.91 6.48
C GLY A 15 -9.19 5.26 5.92
N ALA A 16 -8.28 6.12 5.48
CA ALA A 16 -8.64 7.40 4.84
C ALA A 16 -9.43 7.21 3.54
N SER A 17 -9.00 6.28 2.67
CA SER A 17 -9.71 5.97 1.42
C SER A 17 -11.10 5.39 1.67
N ILE A 18 -11.23 4.52 2.67
CA ILE A 18 -12.53 3.97 3.09
C ILE A 18 -13.44 5.09 3.60
N ALA A 19 -12.91 5.96 4.46
CA ALA A 19 -13.68 7.09 4.99
C ALA A 19 -14.13 8.04 3.87
N PHE A 20 -13.26 8.33 2.92
CA PHE A 20 -13.56 9.15 1.75
C PHE A 20 -14.73 8.57 0.93
N GLU A 21 -14.68 7.30 0.56
CA GLU A 21 -15.71 6.63 -0.22
C GLU A 21 -17.04 6.53 0.53
N LEU A 22 -17.00 6.24 1.84
CA LEU A 22 -18.22 6.13 2.65
C LEU A 22 -18.85 7.49 2.94
N ALA A 23 -18.05 8.52 3.20
CA ALA A 23 -18.57 9.88 3.40
C ALA A 23 -19.21 10.43 2.11
N ARG A 24 -18.61 10.19 0.94
CA ARG A 24 -19.22 10.49 -0.37
C ARG A 24 -20.53 9.76 -0.61
N ALA A 25 -20.69 8.58 -0.02
CA ALA A 25 -21.94 7.83 -0.06
C ALA A 25 -22.99 8.33 0.96
N GLY A 26 -22.72 9.43 1.69
CA GLY A 26 -23.64 10.07 2.62
C GLY A 26 -23.63 9.47 4.03
N LEU A 27 -22.67 8.62 4.39
CA LEU A 27 -22.58 8.04 5.72
C LEU A 27 -21.81 8.97 6.68
N ARG A 28 -22.19 8.97 7.96
CA ARG A 28 -21.46 9.66 9.03
C ARG A 28 -20.27 8.81 9.46
N VAL A 29 -19.07 9.21 9.07
CA VAL A 29 -17.84 8.45 9.26
C VAL A 29 -16.92 9.14 10.25
N ALA A 30 -16.32 8.36 11.18
CA ALA A 30 -15.25 8.81 12.05
C ALA A 30 -14.00 7.94 11.88
N ILE A 31 -12.84 8.58 11.81
CA ILE A 31 -11.51 7.94 11.87
C ILE A 31 -10.89 8.25 13.23
N PHE A 32 -10.37 7.24 13.90
CA PHE A 32 -9.59 7.37 15.13
C PHE A 32 -8.17 6.88 14.87
N ASP A 33 -7.18 7.73 15.10
CA ASP A 33 -5.77 7.37 14.96
C ASP A 33 -5.01 7.80 16.21
N ARG A 34 -4.17 6.91 16.73
CA ARG A 34 -3.35 7.15 17.93
C ARG A 34 -2.30 8.24 17.76
N GLN A 35 -1.95 8.58 16.52
CA GLN A 35 -0.98 9.60 16.14
C GLN A 35 -1.59 10.57 15.13
N GLN A 36 -0.72 11.31 14.40
CA GLN A 36 -1.15 12.01 13.22
C GLN A 36 -1.49 11.00 12.12
N PRO A 37 -2.69 11.07 11.52
CA PRO A 37 -3.08 10.16 10.45
C PRO A 37 -2.11 10.19 9.27
N GLY A 38 -1.82 9.01 8.73
CA GLY A 38 -0.99 8.88 7.53
C GLY A 38 0.52 8.73 7.78
N GLU A 39 1.02 8.87 9.00
CA GLU A 39 2.47 8.95 9.30
C GLU A 39 3.18 7.59 9.50
N GLU A 40 2.49 6.47 9.33
CA GLU A 40 3.07 5.12 9.45
C GLU A 40 3.43 4.52 8.08
N ALA A 41 3.00 3.28 7.79
CA ALA A 41 3.31 2.56 6.55
C ALA A 41 2.98 3.35 5.27
N SER A 42 1.90 4.15 5.29
CA SER A 42 1.48 4.97 4.15
C SER A 42 2.49 6.06 3.81
N TRP A 43 3.03 6.73 4.84
CA TRP A 43 4.07 7.74 4.69
C TRP A 43 5.40 7.15 4.21
N ALA A 44 5.75 5.96 4.72
CA ALA A 44 7.03 5.32 4.44
C ALA A 44 7.09 4.63 3.08
N ALA A 45 5.98 4.42 2.40
CA ALA A 45 5.91 3.67 1.14
C ALA A 45 6.61 4.36 -0.04
N ALA A 46 6.84 3.61 -1.12
CA ALA A 46 7.41 4.14 -2.37
C ALA A 46 6.35 4.66 -3.36
N GLY A 47 5.08 4.36 -3.16
CA GLY A 47 4.03 4.80 -4.08
C GLY A 47 4.00 4.11 -5.44
N ILE A 48 4.64 2.95 -5.58
CA ILE A 48 4.63 2.17 -6.82
C ILE A 48 3.29 1.43 -6.93
N LEU A 49 2.69 1.48 -8.11
CA LEU A 49 1.38 0.90 -8.43
C LEU A 49 1.59 -0.23 -9.44
N SER A 50 2.07 -1.36 -8.95
CA SER A 50 2.32 -2.58 -9.72
C SER A 50 1.40 -3.70 -9.24
N PRO A 51 0.56 -4.27 -10.12
CA PRO A 51 -0.23 -5.46 -9.81
C PRO A 51 0.57 -6.76 -9.96
N ALA A 52 1.81 -6.69 -10.43
CA ALA A 52 2.67 -7.85 -10.60
C ALA A 52 3.02 -8.50 -9.26
N PRO A 53 2.92 -9.85 -9.15
CA PRO A 53 3.24 -10.55 -7.93
C PRO A 53 4.78 -10.64 -7.77
N GLU A 54 5.29 -10.41 -6.57
CA GLU A 54 6.73 -10.58 -6.29
C GLU A 54 7.14 -12.05 -6.11
N ASN A 55 6.18 -12.91 -5.81
CA ASN A 55 6.38 -14.35 -5.67
C ASN A 55 5.08 -15.12 -5.94
N ALA A 56 5.19 -16.43 -6.07
CA ALA A 56 4.06 -17.31 -6.39
C ALA A 56 2.90 -17.24 -5.36
N GLY A 57 3.20 -16.98 -4.08
CA GLY A 57 2.18 -16.85 -3.03
C GLY A 57 1.25 -15.64 -3.23
N MET A 58 1.73 -14.62 -3.95
CA MET A 58 0.98 -13.38 -4.19
C MET A 58 0.20 -13.36 -5.51
N ILE A 59 0.23 -14.42 -6.31
CA ILE A 59 -0.49 -14.47 -7.62
C ILE A 59 -1.98 -14.18 -7.44
N SER A 60 -2.58 -14.61 -6.35
CA SER A 60 -4.01 -14.38 -6.07
C SER A 60 -4.37 -12.89 -5.87
N THR A 61 -3.39 -12.00 -5.64
CA THR A 61 -3.66 -10.55 -5.55
C THR A 61 -3.76 -9.85 -6.90
N VAL A 62 -3.32 -10.50 -7.99
CA VAL A 62 -3.26 -9.88 -9.32
C VAL A 62 -4.62 -9.38 -9.81
N PRO A 63 -5.73 -10.17 -9.73
CA PRO A 63 -7.04 -9.67 -10.13
C PRO A 63 -7.47 -8.42 -9.36
N LEU A 64 -7.24 -8.41 -8.04
CA LEU A 64 -7.56 -7.27 -7.18
C LEU A 64 -6.68 -6.05 -7.51
N GLY A 65 -5.37 -6.27 -7.73
CA GLY A 65 -4.43 -5.22 -8.14
C GLY A 65 -4.78 -4.59 -9.48
N ARG A 66 -5.16 -5.41 -10.47
CA ARG A 66 -5.65 -4.94 -11.78
C ARG A 66 -6.92 -4.12 -11.67
N ALA A 67 -7.89 -4.60 -10.88
CA ALA A 67 -9.14 -3.87 -10.64
C ALA A 67 -8.85 -2.52 -9.97
N SER A 68 -7.94 -2.48 -9.00
CA SER A 68 -7.54 -1.24 -8.36
C SER A 68 -6.86 -0.27 -9.33
N LEU A 69 -5.92 -0.77 -10.13
CA LEU A 69 -5.20 0.07 -11.09
C LEU A 69 -6.14 0.67 -12.13
N ALA A 70 -7.18 -0.07 -12.54
CA ALA A 70 -8.17 0.41 -13.50
C ALA A 70 -9.00 1.60 -12.98
N ILE A 71 -9.30 1.64 -11.68
CA ILE A 71 -10.06 2.74 -11.06
C ILE A 71 -9.16 3.85 -10.49
N TYR A 72 -7.84 3.65 -10.48
CA TYR A 72 -6.89 4.57 -9.85
C TYR A 72 -6.95 5.99 -10.43
N PRO A 73 -7.03 6.21 -11.78
CA PRO A 73 -7.13 7.54 -12.35
C PRO A 73 -8.36 8.32 -11.89
N GLU A 74 -9.52 7.66 -11.83
CA GLU A 74 -10.77 8.28 -11.37
C GLU A 74 -10.71 8.60 -9.87
N PHE A 75 -10.16 7.68 -9.06
CA PHE A 75 -9.96 7.89 -7.64
C PHE A 75 -9.06 9.10 -7.38
N VAL A 76 -7.91 9.19 -8.07
CA VAL A 76 -6.98 10.32 -7.96
C VAL A 76 -7.66 11.63 -8.34
N SER A 77 -8.36 11.65 -9.49
CA SER A 77 -9.06 12.85 -9.96
C SER A 77 -10.06 13.36 -8.92
N ALA A 78 -10.86 12.48 -8.33
CA ALA A 78 -11.84 12.84 -7.31
C ALA A 78 -11.19 13.34 -6.01
N VAL A 79 -10.04 12.74 -5.64
CA VAL A 79 -9.28 13.18 -4.47
C VAL A 79 -8.63 14.53 -4.69
N GLU A 80 -7.99 14.76 -5.85
CA GLU A 80 -7.34 16.04 -6.19
C GLU A 80 -8.36 17.19 -6.27
N GLU A 81 -9.52 16.93 -6.84
CA GLU A 81 -10.62 17.91 -6.92
C GLU A 81 -11.05 18.39 -5.53
N LEU A 82 -11.31 17.47 -4.60
CA LEU A 82 -11.74 17.81 -3.25
C LEU A 82 -10.61 18.32 -2.35
N ALA A 83 -9.40 17.83 -2.53
CA ALA A 83 -8.26 18.25 -1.73
C ALA A 83 -7.62 19.56 -2.22
N GLY A 84 -7.86 19.95 -3.47
CA GLY A 84 -7.27 21.14 -4.08
C GLY A 84 -5.75 21.04 -4.31
N GLN A 85 -5.19 19.83 -4.39
CA GLN A 85 -3.75 19.60 -4.56
C GLN A 85 -3.46 18.35 -5.38
N SER A 86 -2.37 18.38 -6.16
CA SER A 86 -1.89 17.22 -6.92
C SER A 86 -1.23 16.18 -6.03
N VAL A 87 -1.38 14.91 -6.40
CA VAL A 87 -0.77 13.76 -5.73
C VAL A 87 0.39 13.16 -6.52
N GLY A 88 0.79 13.79 -7.63
CA GLY A 88 1.92 13.33 -8.45
C GLY A 88 1.70 11.94 -9.08
N TYR A 89 0.47 11.65 -9.52
CA TYR A 89 0.16 10.40 -10.21
C TYR A 89 0.77 10.36 -11.61
N ARG A 90 1.52 9.30 -11.90
CA ARG A 90 2.21 9.08 -13.18
C ARG A 90 1.97 7.68 -13.71
N SER A 91 1.27 7.56 -14.82
CA SER A 91 1.02 6.29 -15.53
C SER A 91 2.00 6.12 -16.70
N ARG A 92 3.31 6.08 -16.41
CA ARG A 92 4.38 5.98 -17.41
C ARG A 92 5.00 4.59 -17.53
N GLY A 93 4.53 3.64 -16.73
CA GLY A 93 5.06 2.29 -16.65
C GLY A 93 6.29 2.18 -15.75
N THR A 94 6.75 0.94 -15.60
CA THR A 94 7.98 0.55 -14.89
C THR A 94 8.94 -0.09 -15.87
N VAL A 95 10.22 0.23 -15.77
CA VAL A 95 11.30 -0.47 -16.47
C VAL A 95 12.06 -1.33 -15.47
N GLU A 96 12.00 -2.65 -15.62
CA GLU A 96 12.80 -3.58 -14.84
C GLU A 96 14.04 -3.97 -15.61
N ALA A 97 15.20 -3.80 -14.98
CA ALA A 97 16.53 -3.91 -15.57
C ALA A 97 17.25 -5.17 -15.07
N PHE A 98 17.94 -5.87 -15.97
CA PHE A 98 18.73 -7.08 -15.71
C PHE A 98 20.17 -6.89 -16.11
N PHE A 99 21.11 -7.25 -15.18
CA PHE A 99 22.56 -7.03 -15.31
C PHE A 99 23.37 -8.34 -15.36
N SER A 100 22.72 -9.47 -15.22
CA SER A 100 23.39 -10.77 -15.14
C SER A 100 23.44 -11.48 -16.49
N HIS A 101 24.39 -12.41 -16.67
CA HIS A 101 24.53 -13.23 -17.89
C HIS A 101 23.28 -14.05 -18.23
N ASP A 102 22.39 -14.29 -17.26
CA ASP A 102 21.11 -14.96 -17.47
C ASP A 102 19.94 -13.98 -17.71
N ALA A 103 20.23 -12.70 -17.96
CA ALA A 103 19.26 -11.63 -18.16
C ALA A 103 18.18 -12.01 -19.18
N GLN A 104 18.56 -12.63 -20.30
CA GLN A 104 17.59 -13.02 -21.34
C GLN A 104 16.65 -14.14 -20.86
N ALA A 105 17.15 -15.09 -20.05
CA ALA A 105 16.32 -16.16 -19.50
C ALA A 105 15.33 -15.60 -18.43
N LYS A 106 15.81 -14.70 -17.58
CA LYS A 106 14.96 -13.98 -16.61
C LYS A 106 13.89 -13.15 -17.31
N LEU A 107 14.25 -12.39 -18.31
CA LEU A 107 13.33 -11.59 -19.13
C LEU A 107 12.21 -12.47 -19.71
N ASN A 108 12.56 -13.60 -20.35
CA ASN A 108 11.58 -14.50 -20.95
C ASN A 108 10.64 -15.09 -19.90
N THR A 109 11.17 -15.46 -18.73
CA THR A 109 10.39 -15.99 -17.61
C THR A 109 9.39 -14.97 -17.08
N ILE A 110 9.83 -13.71 -16.89
CA ILE A 110 8.96 -12.63 -16.40
C ILE A 110 7.87 -12.32 -17.42
N ILE A 111 8.20 -12.23 -18.71
CA ILE A 111 7.22 -11.97 -19.77
C ILE A 111 6.18 -13.10 -19.81
N ALA A 112 6.61 -14.35 -19.78
CA ALA A 112 5.69 -15.50 -19.77
C ALA A 112 4.76 -15.48 -18.55
N LEU A 113 5.30 -15.19 -17.37
CA LEU A 113 4.50 -15.06 -16.15
C LEU A 113 3.48 -13.93 -16.26
N HIS A 114 3.89 -12.74 -16.69
CA HIS A 114 3.00 -11.59 -16.82
C HIS A 114 1.88 -11.88 -17.82
N HIS A 115 2.20 -12.39 -19.01
CA HIS A 115 1.20 -12.73 -20.01
C HIS A 115 0.23 -13.80 -19.49
N GLY A 116 0.73 -14.81 -18.78
CA GLY A 116 -0.12 -15.84 -18.14
C GLY A 116 -1.09 -15.28 -17.09
N LEU A 117 -0.75 -14.13 -16.49
CA LEU A 117 -1.59 -13.41 -15.53
C LEU A 117 -2.43 -12.29 -16.18
N GLY A 118 -2.38 -12.14 -17.50
CA GLY A 118 -3.07 -11.09 -18.24
C GLY A 118 -2.49 -9.69 -17.98
N LEU A 119 -1.20 -9.60 -17.60
CA LEU A 119 -0.46 -8.36 -17.43
C LEU A 119 0.38 -8.11 -18.67
N ARG A 120 0.52 -6.82 -19.05
CA ARG A 120 1.40 -6.43 -20.18
C ARG A 120 2.86 -6.37 -19.70
N ALA A 121 3.74 -6.97 -20.50
CA ALA A 121 5.18 -6.92 -20.32
C ALA A 121 5.83 -6.95 -21.72
N GLU A 122 6.63 -5.94 -22.04
CA GLU A 122 7.24 -5.75 -23.35
C GLU A 122 8.77 -5.85 -23.23
N PRO A 123 9.42 -6.76 -23.94
CA PRO A 123 10.88 -6.86 -23.91
C PRO A 123 11.53 -5.60 -24.49
N LEU A 124 12.59 -5.15 -23.86
CA LEU A 124 13.43 -4.07 -24.36
C LEU A 124 14.87 -4.57 -24.52
N SER A 125 15.49 -4.20 -25.64
CA SER A 125 16.96 -4.29 -25.74
C SER A 125 17.59 -3.29 -24.75
N ALA A 126 18.84 -3.52 -24.38
CA ALA A 126 19.58 -2.57 -23.54
C ALA A 126 19.64 -1.16 -24.16
N GLU A 127 19.75 -1.09 -25.50
CA GLU A 127 19.74 0.18 -26.24
C GLU A 127 18.38 0.89 -26.14
N ASP A 128 17.27 0.17 -26.38
CA ASP A 128 15.94 0.74 -26.32
C ASP A 128 15.56 1.19 -24.90
N ALA A 129 15.96 0.40 -23.90
CA ALA A 129 15.77 0.77 -22.48
C ALA A 129 16.52 2.06 -22.13
N ARG A 130 17.79 2.21 -22.56
CA ARG A 130 18.56 3.44 -22.35
C ARG A 130 18.03 4.62 -23.18
N ARG A 131 17.46 4.38 -24.36
CA ARG A 131 16.77 5.44 -25.12
C ARG A 131 15.52 5.92 -24.39
N LEU A 132 14.82 5.01 -23.73
CA LEU A 132 13.61 5.32 -22.94
C LEU A 132 13.94 6.01 -21.61
N GLU A 133 14.99 5.55 -20.93
CA GLU A 133 15.49 6.07 -19.63
C GLU A 133 17.03 6.20 -19.68
N PRO A 134 17.52 7.37 -20.10
CA PRO A 134 18.97 7.59 -20.32
C PRO A 134 19.84 7.48 -19.07
N ALA A 135 19.24 7.49 -17.89
CA ALA A 135 19.95 7.31 -16.63
C ALA A 135 20.38 5.84 -16.35
N LEU A 136 19.79 4.87 -17.09
CA LEU A 136 20.15 3.46 -16.93
C LEU A 136 21.62 3.19 -17.25
N SER A 137 22.21 2.28 -16.49
CA SER A 137 23.60 1.87 -16.63
C SER A 137 23.94 1.34 -18.03
N SER A 138 25.19 1.57 -18.47
CA SER A 138 25.75 0.96 -19.68
C SER A 138 25.89 -0.55 -19.58
N GLU A 139 26.01 -1.09 -18.34
CA GLU A 139 26.15 -2.52 -18.06
C GLU A 139 24.83 -3.30 -18.13
N LEU A 140 23.74 -2.62 -18.50
CA LEU A 140 22.43 -3.23 -18.72
C LEU A 140 22.48 -4.26 -19.84
N GLU A 141 22.05 -5.48 -19.58
CA GLU A 141 22.01 -6.58 -20.55
C GLU A 141 20.61 -6.69 -21.23
N ALA A 142 19.56 -6.56 -20.45
CA ALA A 142 18.18 -6.61 -20.93
C ALA A 142 17.23 -5.86 -19.99
N ALA A 143 16.04 -5.52 -20.49
CA ALA A 143 15.00 -4.92 -19.66
C ALA A 143 13.60 -5.37 -20.10
N VAL A 144 12.62 -5.19 -19.21
CA VAL A 144 11.21 -5.32 -19.53
C VAL A 144 10.48 -4.02 -19.18
N LEU A 145 9.65 -3.54 -20.10
CA LEU A 145 8.69 -2.46 -19.84
C LEU A 145 7.37 -3.07 -19.40
N ARG A 146 6.85 -2.61 -18.27
CA ARG A 146 5.50 -2.87 -17.79
C ARG A 146 4.65 -1.61 -17.98
N PRO A 147 4.02 -1.44 -19.15
CA PRO A 147 3.48 -0.13 -19.57
C PRO A 147 2.26 0.32 -18.78
N ASP A 148 1.50 -0.62 -18.18
CA ASP A 148 0.27 -0.32 -17.45
C ASP A 148 0.53 0.07 -15.99
N GLU A 149 1.76 -0.10 -15.50
CA GLU A 149 2.13 0.28 -14.14
C GLU A 149 2.25 1.81 -13.98
N ALA A 150 2.09 2.26 -12.75
CA ALA A 150 2.12 3.67 -12.42
C ALA A 150 2.88 3.92 -11.11
N CYS A 151 3.04 5.18 -10.75
CA CYS A 151 3.46 5.59 -9.42
C CYS A 151 2.76 6.87 -8.98
N VAL A 152 2.81 7.14 -7.68
CA VAL A 152 2.19 8.31 -7.05
C VAL A 152 3.08 8.78 -5.91
N ASP A 153 3.05 10.07 -5.59
CA ASP A 153 3.63 10.51 -4.31
C ASP A 153 2.69 10.04 -3.17
N ASN A 154 3.09 8.98 -2.51
CA ASN A 154 2.30 8.35 -1.44
C ASN A 154 2.03 9.28 -0.26
N ARG A 155 2.95 10.20 0.04
CA ARG A 155 2.78 11.20 1.12
C ARG A 155 1.77 12.25 0.71
N ALA A 156 1.86 12.76 -0.52
CA ALA A 156 0.89 13.70 -1.07
C ALA A 156 -0.49 13.05 -1.21
N LEU A 157 -0.56 11.81 -1.73
CA LEU A 157 -1.80 11.07 -1.85
C LEU A 157 -2.48 10.87 -0.49
N THR A 158 -1.74 10.40 0.52
CA THR A 158 -2.33 10.14 1.85
C THR A 158 -2.89 11.42 2.46
N ARG A 159 -2.16 12.54 2.38
CA ARG A 159 -2.66 13.84 2.84
C ARG A 159 -3.88 14.30 2.06
N ALA A 160 -3.85 14.18 0.74
CA ALA A 160 -4.96 14.58 -0.11
C ALA A 160 -6.24 13.76 0.18
N VAL A 161 -6.11 12.44 0.37
CA VAL A 161 -7.25 11.57 0.72
C VAL A 161 -7.84 11.93 2.08
N LEU A 162 -7.00 12.24 3.08
CA LEU A 162 -7.48 12.71 4.39
C LEU A 162 -8.25 14.02 4.29
N ILE A 163 -7.73 14.99 3.53
CA ILE A 163 -8.41 16.28 3.27
C ILE A 163 -9.73 16.03 2.53
N ALA A 164 -9.69 15.23 1.47
CA ALA A 164 -10.89 14.91 0.69
C ALA A 164 -11.96 14.19 1.53
N ALA A 165 -11.55 13.28 2.43
CA ALA A 165 -12.47 12.62 3.35
C ALA A 165 -13.15 13.62 4.29
N VAL A 166 -12.42 14.61 4.82
CA VAL A 166 -12.99 15.68 5.67
C VAL A 166 -13.95 16.56 4.87
N HIS A 167 -13.58 16.96 3.65
CA HIS A 167 -14.45 17.75 2.78
C HIS A 167 -15.71 16.97 2.36
N ALA A 168 -15.63 15.65 2.28
CA ALA A 168 -16.80 14.78 2.07
C ALA A 168 -17.65 14.57 3.32
N GLY A 169 -17.23 15.08 4.49
CA GLY A 169 -17.99 15.02 5.75
C GLY A 169 -17.50 14.03 6.79
N ALA A 170 -16.36 13.33 6.56
CA ALA A 170 -15.75 12.47 7.57
C ALA A 170 -15.14 13.30 8.72
N LYS A 171 -15.16 12.76 9.94
CA LYS A 171 -14.47 13.33 11.09
C LYS A 171 -13.20 12.56 11.39
N ILE A 172 -12.12 13.27 11.71
CA ILE A 172 -10.83 12.68 12.04
C ILE A 172 -10.44 13.07 13.45
N PHE A 173 -10.16 12.08 14.28
CA PHE A 173 -9.71 12.22 15.67
C PHE A 173 -8.25 11.74 15.76
N ALA A 174 -7.33 12.67 15.57
CA ALA A 174 -5.89 12.43 15.75
C ALA A 174 -5.54 12.36 17.24
N GLY A 175 -4.54 11.53 17.61
CA GLY A 175 -4.13 11.33 18.99
C GLY A 175 -5.13 10.49 19.80
N SER A 176 -6.07 9.79 19.15
CA SER A 176 -7.13 9.00 19.78
C SER A 176 -6.86 7.51 19.61
N SER A 177 -6.51 6.83 20.69
CA SER A 177 -6.09 5.42 20.66
C SER A 177 -7.26 4.46 20.75
N VAL A 178 -7.44 3.64 19.72
CA VAL A 178 -8.40 2.54 19.73
C VAL A 178 -7.83 1.35 20.50
N GLN A 179 -8.50 0.94 21.57
CA GLN A 179 -8.07 -0.12 22.48
C GLN A 179 -8.78 -1.45 22.20
N ALA A 180 -10.06 -1.40 21.85
CA ALA A 180 -10.87 -2.58 21.66
C ALA A 180 -12.05 -2.35 20.72
N VAL A 181 -12.55 -3.44 20.16
CA VAL A 181 -13.89 -3.54 19.57
C VAL A 181 -14.90 -3.64 20.72
N SER A 182 -16.01 -2.91 20.65
CA SER A 182 -17.10 -2.96 21.62
C SER A 182 -18.25 -3.81 21.09
N GLY A 183 -19.02 -4.40 22.01
CA GLY A 183 -20.21 -5.17 21.70
C GLY A 183 -20.24 -6.56 22.34
N SER A 184 -20.90 -7.50 21.71
CA SER A 184 -21.01 -8.90 22.10
C SER A 184 -20.21 -9.83 21.19
N ALA A 185 -20.17 -11.12 21.51
CA ALA A 185 -19.55 -12.13 20.64
C ALA A 185 -20.21 -12.25 19.26
N GLN A 186 -21.46 -11.79 19.09
CA GLN A 186 -22.23 -11.89 17.86
C GLN A 186 -22.33 -10.55 17.13
N ARG A 187 -22.20 -9.41 17.84
CA ARG A 187 -22.44 -8.10 17.27
C ARG A 187 -21.49 -7.05 17.84
N CYS A 188 -20.81 -6.35 16.95
CA CYS A 188 -20.07 -5.14 17.24
C CYS A 188 -21.03 -3.93 17.27
N ASP A 189 -20.87 -3.06 18.26
CA ASP A 189 -21.64 -1.81 18.40
C ASP A 189 -20.74 -0.56 18.42
N GLY A 190 -19.44 -0.74 18.18
CA GLY A 190 -18.50 0.37 18.10
C GLY A 190 -17.07 0.05 18.53
N LEU A 191 -16.39 1.08 19.02
CA LEU A 191 -15.01 1.05 19.47
C LEU A 191 -14.87 1.57 20.90
N ILE A 192 -13.89 1.07 21.63
CA ILE A 192 -13.37 1.72 22.84
C ILE A 192 -12.17 2.56 22.43
N VAL A 193 -12.29 3.87 22.60
CA VAL A 193 -11.29 4.88 22.24
C VAL A 193 -11.00 5.73 23.46
N ASP A 194 -9.76 5.73 23.95
CA ASP A 194 -9.34 6.46 25.16
C ASP A 194 -10.30 6.21 26.33
N ASP A 195 -10.59 4.92 26.60
CA ASP A 195 -11.52 4.42 27.62
C ASP A 195 -12.99 4.86 27.45
N LYS A 196 -13.36 5.41 26.30
CA LYS A 196 -14.74 5.83 25.99
C LYS A 196 -15.35 4.95 24.91
N HIS A 197 -16.62 4.60 25.08
CA HIS A 197 -17.38 3.91 24.04
C HIS A 197 -17.80 4.89 22.95
N ILE A 198 -17.44 4.57 21.74
CA ILE A 198 -17.86 5.26 20.50
C ILE A 198 -18.83 4.35 19.78
N GLU A 199 -20.08 4.70 19.80
CA GLU A 199 -21.16 3.94 19.15
C GLU A 199 -21.10 4.08 17.62
N ALA A 200 -21.13 2.95 16.90
CA ALA A 200 -21.21 2.90 15.47
C ALA A 200 -21.90 1.62 14.97
N ARG A 201 -22.67 1.74 13.88
CA ARG A 201 -23.31 0.60 13.24
C ARG A 201 -22.28 -0.35 12.60
N TRP A 202 -21.24 0.21 12.02
CA TRP A 202 -20.13 -0.51 11.38
C TRP A 202 -18.81 -0.09 12.00
N THR A 203 -17.97 -1.05 12.28
CA THR A 203 -16.62 -0.83 12.79
C THR A 203 -15.62 -1.43 11.82
N ILE A 204 -14.60 -0.65 11.42
CA ILE A 204 -13.59 -1.08 10.47
C ILE A 204 -12.21 -0.99 11.12
N ILE A 205 -11.47 -2.10 11.15
CA ILE A 205 -10.10 -2.15 11.65
C ILE A 205 -9.13 -1.98 10.48
N ALA A 206 -8.50 -0.81 10.38
CA ALA A 206 -7.55 -0.39 9.34
C ALA A 206 -6.22 0.14 9.93
N ALA A 207 -5.84 -0.35 11.13
CA ALA A 207 -4.71 0.16 11.92
C ALA A 207 -3.34 -0.42 11.51
N GLY A 208 -3.21 -0.93 10.27
CA GLY A 208 -1.95 -1.46 9.75
C GLY A 208 -1.39 -2.58 10.62
N CYS A 209 -0.08 -2.56 10.91
CA CYS A 209 0.55 -3.58 11.75
C CYS A 209 0.11 -3.53 13.22
N TYR A 210 -0.57 -2.47 13.66
CA TYR A 210 -1.13 -2.33 15.00
C TYR A 210 -2.56 -2.90 15.14
N SER A 211 -3.13 -3.41 14.06
CA SER A 211 -4.46 -4.05 14.09
C SER A 211 -4.52 -5.24 15.05
N VAL A 212 -3.40 -5.95 15.23
CA VAL A 212 -3.27 -7.08 16.14
C VAL A 212 -3.36 -6.69 17.64
N GLU A 213 -3.11 -5.41 17.96
CA GLU A 213 -3.16 -4.89 19.33
C GLU A 213 -4.57 -4.50 19.77
N ILE A 214 -5.53 -4.40 18.84
CA ILE A 214 -6.92 -4.02 19.14
C ILE A 214 -7.69 -5.24 19.66
N LYS A 215 -8.06 -5.22 20.94
CA LYS A 215 -8.79 -6.33 21.58
C LYS A 215 -10.11 -6.63 20.88
N GLY A 216 -10.35 -7.91 20.59
CA GLY A 216 -11.53 -8.38 19.85
C GLY A 216 -11.35 -8.37 18.31
N ALA A 217 -10.25 -7.85 17.79
CA ALA A 217 -9.90 -7.89 16.38
C ALA A 217 -8.68 -8.78 16.07
N GLU A 218 -7.89 -9.15 17.06
CA GLU A 218 -6.60 -9.83 16.91
C GLU A 218 -6.67 -11.16 16.16
N VAL A 219 -7.74 -11.94 16.38
CA VAL A 219 -7.95 -13.24 15.71
C VAL A 219 -8.28 -13.08 14.21
N TYR A 220 -8.82 -11.94 13.83
CA TYR A 220 -9.19 -11.61 12.45
C TYR A 220 -8.09 -10.89 11.69
N ALA A 221 -7.16 -10.26 12.42
CA ALA A 221 -6.09 -9.43 11.87
C ALA A 221 -4.70 -9.86 12.41
N PRO A 222 -4.28 -11.13 12.19
CA PRO A 222 -3.00 -11.65 12.70
C PRO A 222 -1.82 -11.11 11.87
N VAL A 223 -1.60 -9.80 11.92
CA VAL A 223 -0.54 -9.11 11.19
C VAL A 223 0.70 -8.94 12.04
N ARG A 224 1.86 -8.89 11.39
CA ARG A 224 3.15 -8.58 12.00
C ARG A 224 3.84 -7.45 11.22
N PRO A 225 4.70 -6.64 11.86
CA PRO A 225 5.47 -5.64 11.15
C PRO A 225 6.59 -6.27 10.31
N ALA A 226 6.67 -5.85 9.04
CA ALA A 226 7.78 -6.12 8.14
C ALA A 226 8.46 -4.79 7.83
N LYS A 227 9.61 -4.53 8.47
CA LYS A 227 10.39 -3.31 8.33
C LYS A 227 10.95 -3.19 6.92
N GLY A 228 10.87 -1.99 6.36
CA GLY A 228 11.53 -1.61 5.12
C GLY A 228 12.26 -0.30 5.29
N GLN A 229 13.56 -0.30 4.97
CA GLN A 229 14.39 0.89 4.99
C GLN A 229 14.48 1.48 3.58
N MET A 230 14.51 2.80 3.51
CA MET A 230 14.42 3.56 2.27
C MET A 230 15.22 4.85 2.38
N LEU A 231 15.51 5.46 1.25
CA LEU A 231 16.12 6.78 1.16
C LEU A 231 15.57 7.61 0.01
N ALA A 232 15.71 8.93 0.12
CA ALA A 232 15.44 9.87 -0.95
C ALA A 232 16.74 10.49 -1.45
N LEU A 233 16.91 10.45 -2.77
CA LEU A 233 18.02 11.06 -3.49
C LEU A 233 17.54 12.29 -4.27
N ARG A 234 18.38 13.30 -4.39
CA ARG A 234 18.21 14.40 -5.32
C ARG A 234 19.44 14.54 -6.21
N ALA A 235 19.23 14.39 -7.50
CA ALA A 235 20.28 14.55 -8.50
C ALA A 235 19.93 15.70 -9.46
N LYS A 236 20.78 16.71 -9.55
CA LYS A 236 20.56 17.90 -10.36
C LYS A 236 20.65 17.48 -11.82
N ASN A 237 20.73 16.97 -12.58
CA ASN A 237 20.91 16.67 -14.02
C ASN A 237 20.65 15.21 -14.39
N VAL A 238 20.00 14.48 -13.50
CA VAL A 238 19.57 13.10 -13.78
C VAL A 238 18.05 13.09 -13.87
N LYS A 239 17.54 12.76 -15.05
CA LYS A 239 16.11 12.65 -15.28
C LYS A 239 15.73 11.17 -15.32
N ILE A 240 14.80 10.79 -14.47
CA ILE A 240 14.15 9.49 -14.43
C ILE A 240 12.65 9.75 -14.44
N ASP A 241 11.98 9.29 -15.48
CA ASP A 241 10.56 9.56 -15.69
C ASP A 241 9.66 8.40 -15.28
N ARG A 242 10.20 7.18 -15.24
CA ARG A 242 9.50 5.94 -14.88
C ARG A 242 10.05 5.37 -13.59
N VAL A 243 9.31 4.47 -12.98
CA VAL A 243 9.90 3.61 -11.95
C VAL A 243 10.96 2.73 -12.62
N LEU A 244 12.17 2.77 -12.09
CA LEU A 244 13.22 1.82 -12.45
C LEU A 244 13.28 0.74 -11.39
N TRP A 245 13.40 -0.50 -11.80
CA TRP A 245 13.42 -1.66 -10.93
C TRP A 245 14.57 -2.60 -11.27
N SER A 246 15.20 -3.17 -10.26
CA SER A 246 16.16 -4.26 -10.40
C SER A 246 15.94 -5.28 -9.27
N GLU A 247 16.67 -6.38 -9.27
CA GLU A 247 16.62 -7.36 -8.19
C GLU A 247 16.98 -6.77 -6.81
N GLN A 248 17.77 -5.70 -6.77
CA GLN A 248 18.31 -5.14 -5.54
C GLN A 248 17.54 -3.91 -5.05
N VAL A 249 17.01 -3.09 -5.97
CA VAL A 249 16.47 -1.77 -5.65
C VAL A 249 15.43 -1.35 -6.67
N TYR A 250 14.55 -0.46 -6.29
CA TYR A 250 13.76 0.36 -7.19
C TYR A 250 14.07 1.85 -6.97
N LEU A 251 13.85 2.64 -8.03
CA LEU A 251 13.89 4.10 -8.00
C LEU A 251 12.53 4.63 -8.45
N ALA A 252 11.83 5.32 -7.57
CA ALA A 252 10.50 5.89 -7.84
C ALA A 252 10.59 7.42 -7.91
N PRO A 253 10.38 8.04 -9.10
CA PRO A 253 10.51 9.48 -9.28
C PRO A 253 9.37 10.26 -8.62
N ARG A 254 9.67 11.51 -8.22
CA ARG A 254 8.73 12.49 -7.69
C ARG A 254 8.71 13.75 -8.54
N ASP A 255 7.59 14.51 -8.50
CA ASP A 255 7.45 15.75 -9.28
C ASP A 255 8.39 16.86 -8.81
N ASP A 256 8.80 16.83 -7.54
CA ASP A 256 9.76 17.77 -6.96
C ASP A 256 11.22 17.43 -7.26
N GLY A 257 11.48 16.40 -8.08
CA GLY A 257 12.82 15.96 -8.48
C GLY A 257 13.51 15.01 -7.51
N ARG A 258 12.85 14.59 -6.43
CA ARG A 258 13.35 13.50 -5.59
C ARG A 258 13.19 12.14 -6.29
N LEU A 259 14.08 11.24 -5.94
CA LEU A 259 14.00 9.82 -6.28
C LEU A 259 13.94 9.02 -4.98
N VAL A 260 12.87 8.29 -4.78
CA VAL A 260 12.74 7.37 -3.63
C VAL A 260 13.36 6.04 -4.01
N ALA A 261 14.37 5.62 -3.27
CA ALA A 261 15.08 4.35 -3.46
C ALA A 261 14.77 3.38 -2.31
N GLY A 262 14.53 2.12 -2.64
CA GLY A 262 14.21 1.09 -1.66
C GLY A 262 14.14 -0.32 -2.27
N ALA A 263 13.89 -1.33 -1.47
CA ALA A 263 13.79 -1.29 -0.03
C ALA A 263 14.26 -2.61 0.58
N THR A 264 14.58 -2.60 1.87
CA THR A 264 14.79 -3.84 2.62
C THR A 264 13.48 -4.51 3.03
N VAL A 265 13.57 -5.75 3.47
CA VAL A 265 12.50 -6.48 4.18
C VAL A 265 13.13 -7.20 5.36
N GLU A 266 12.72 -6.80 6.56
CA GLU A 266 13.29 -7.30 7.81
C GLU A 266 12.17 -7.58 8.82
N TYR A 267 12.30 -8.68 9.58
CA TYR A 267 11.36 -9.05 10.64
C TYR A 267 12.03 -8.85 12.00
N VAL A 268 12.00 -7.61 12.47
CA VAL A 268 12.64 -7.14 13.70
C VAL A 268 11.66 -6.52 14.70
N GLY A 269 10.39 -6.95 14.63
CA GLY A 269 9.33 -6.37 15.45
C GLY A 269 9.02 -4.93 15.03
N PHE A 270 8.75 -4.07 16.01
CA PHE A 270 8.38 -2.67 15.77
C PHE A 270 9.56 -1.70 15.70
N GLU A 271 10.80 -2.21 15.59
CA GLU A 271 11.99 -1.37 15.45
C GLU A 271 11.97 -0.60 14.12
N LYS A 272 12.26 0.73 14.18
CA LYS A 272 12.28 1.62 13.01
C LYS A 272 13.64 2.27 12.75
N GLU A 273 14.67 1.88 13.49
CA GLU A 273 16.01 2.42 13.32
C GLU A 273 16.55 2.06 11.93
N VAL A 274 17.16 3.05 11.27
CA VAL A 274 17.85 2.86 9.99
C VAL A 274 19.28 2.38 10.27
N THR A 275 19.72 1.37 9.52
CA THR A 275 21.07 0.79 9.68
C THR A 275 21.99 1.19 8.54
N ALA A 276 23.29 1.37 8.84
CA ALA A 276 24.30 1.71 7.85
C ALA A 276 24.39 0.65 6.72
N GLY A 277 24.25 -0.64 7.06
CA GLY A 277 24.28 -1.72 6.07
C GLY A 277 23.13 -1.68 5.08
N ALA A 278 21.91 -1.32 5.54
CA ALA A 278 20.76 -1.15 4.65
C ALA A 278 20.93 0.05 3.71
N VAL A 279 21.38 1.18 4.24
CA VAL A 279 21.69 2.38 3.44
C VAL A 279 22.74 2.07 2.37
N GLN A 280 23.83 1.39 2.75
CA GLN A 280 24.88 0.96 1.81
C GLN A 280 24.31 0.08 0.70
N LYS A 281 23.49 -0.93 1.06
CA LYS A 281 22.91 -1.86 0.09
C LYS A 281 21.99 -1.14 -0.91
N ILE A 282 21.13 -0.26 -0.42
CA ILE A 282 20.20 0.51 -1.28
C ILE A 282 20.98 1.45 -2.20
N LEU A 283 22.00 2.16 -1.68
CA LEU A 283 22.85 3.03 -2.48
C LEU A 283 23.63 2.25 -3.54
N ALA A 284 24.22 1.12 -3.19
CA ALA A 284 24.94 0.28 -4.15
C ALA A 284 24.04 -0.14 -5.32
N GLY A 285 22.83 -0.65 -5.03
CA GLY A 285 21.87 -1.00 -6.06
C GLY A 285 21.39 0.21 -6.90
N ALA A 286 21.18 1.36 -6.26
CA ALA A 286 20.79 2.59 -6.98
C ALA A 286 21.87 3.06 -7.95
N LEU A 287 23.14 2.98 -7.57
CA LEU A 287 24.29 3.36 -8.40
C LEU A 287 24.59 2.32 -9.49
N GLU A 288 24.34 1.04 -9.25
CA GLU A 288 24.37 0.01 -10.27
C GLU A 288 23.30 0.26 -11.34
N LEU A 289 22.07 0.52 -10.90
CA LEU A 289 20.92 0.77 -11.78
C LEU A 289 21.07 2.07 -12.59
N ALA A 290 21.53 3.14 -11.94
CA ALA A 290 21.69 4.46 -12.52
C ALA A 290 22.99 5.15 -12.04
N PRO A 291 24.16 4.88 -12.69
CA PRO A 291 25.47 5.36 -12.23
C PRO A 291 25.60 6.89 -12.15
N ALA A 292 24.83 7.62 -12.93
CA ALA A 292 24.76 9.08 -12.88
C ALA A 292 24.32 9.63 -11.51
N LEU A 293 23.74 8.78 -10.64
CA LEU A 293 23.35 9.13 -9.28
C LEU A 293 24.54 9.22 -8.30
N THR A 294 25.77 8.91 -8.72
CA THR A 294 26.98 9.03 -7.86
C THR A 294 27.12 10.42 -7.26
N GLY A 295 26.71 11.49 -7.97
CA GLY A 295 26.73 12.87 -7.47
C GLY A 295 25.42 13.31 -6.79
N ALA A 296 24.48 12.42 -6.54
CA ALA A 296 23.21 12.77 -5.90
C ALA A 296 23.40 13.05 -4.41
N GLN A 297 22.58 13.96 -3.89
CA GLN A 297 22.48 14.24 -2.46
C GLN A 297 21.51 13.26 -1.81
N ILE A 298 21.85 12.73 -0.64
CA ILE A 298 20.90 12.01 0.21
C ILE A 298 20.11 13.07 0.98
N GLU A 299 18.81 13.18 0.71
CA GLU A 299 17.95 14.16 1.38
C GLU A 299 17.31 13.61 2.64
N GLU A 300 16.98 12.32 2.63
CA GLU A 300 16.27 11.67 3.70
C GLU A 300 16.57 10.18 3.75
N ILE A 301 16.63 9.60 4.95
CA ILE A 301 16.66 8.17 5.19
C ILE A 301 15.60 7.83 6.22
N TRP A 302 14.82 6.76 5.99
CA TRP A 302 13.75 6.36 6.91
C TRP A 302 13.47 4.87 6.86
N ALA A 303 12.69 4.39 7.82
CA ALA A 303 12.12 3.06 7.83
C ALA A 303 10.62 3.11 8.09
N GLY A 304 9.90 2.12 7.59
CA GLY A 304 8.49 1.91 7.84
C GLY A 304 8.15 0.46 8.07
N LEU A 305 6.98 0.22 8.67
CA LEU A 305 6.51 -1.11 9.06
C LEU A 305 5.32 -1.50 8.19
N ARG A 306 5.54 -2.38 7.22
CA ARG A 306 4.46 -2.94 6.41
C ARG A 306 3.63 -3.92 7.24
N PRO A 307 2.29 -3.85 7.19
CA PRO A 307 1.44 -4.85 7.83
C PRO A 307 1.46 -6.15 7.02
N ASP A 308 2.21 -7.13 7.48
CA ASP A 308 2.36 -8.43 6.84
C ASP A 308 1.45 -9.47 7.50
N SER A 309 0.63 -10.14 6.72
CA SER A 309 -0.20 -11.26 7.16
C SER A 309 0.56 -12.59 7.04
N PRO A 310 0.12 -13.69 7.70
CA PRO A 310 0.82 -14.97 7.64
C PRO A 310 0.98 -15.55 6.22
N ASP A 311 0.09 -15.20 5.30
CA ASP A 311 0.09 -15.65 3.90
C ASP A 311 0.48 -14.53 2.92
N HIS A 312 0.94 -13.39 3.39
CA HIS A 312 1.30 -12.20 2.62
C HIS A 312 0.17 -11.58 1.79
N LEU A 313 -1.09 -12.00 2.03
CA LEU A 313 -2.25 -11.49 1.33
C LEU A 313 -3.00 -10.46 2.19
N PRO A 314 -3.65 -9.45 1.59
CA PRO A 314 -4.47 -8.51 2.35
C PRO A 314 -5.58 -9.22 3.12
N ILE A 315 -6.02 -8.62 4.20
CA ILE A 315 -7.14 -9.08 5.02
C ILE A 315 -8.26 -8.06 4.85
N ILE A 316 -9.28 -8.42 4.06
CA ILE A 316 -10.36 -7.50 3.68
C ILE A 316 -11.69 -8.21 3.78
N GLY A 317 -12.66 -7.59 4.46
CA GLY A 317 -14.04 -8.06 4.48
C GLY A 317 -14.65 -8.23 5.86
N PRO A 318 -15.88 -8.82 5.91
CA PRO A 318 -16.59 -9.04 7.16
C PRO A 318 -16.02 -10.20 7.97
N THR A 319 -16.22 -10.11 9.28
CA THR A 319 -15.99 -11.19 10.22
C THR A 319 -17.28 -11.97 10.48
N ASP A 320 -17.27 -12.96 11.39
CA ASP A 320 -18.48 -13.61 11.91
C ASP A 320 -19.16 -12.78 13.04
N VAL A 321 -18.61 -11.63 13.40
CA VAL A 321 -19.23 -10.65 14.30
C VAL A 321 -19.95 -9.59 13.44
N GLU A 322 -21.27 -9.54 13.55
CA GLU A 322 -22.08 -8.55 12.81
C GLU A 322 -21.56 -7.13 13.07
N GLY A 323 -21.39 -6.32 12.04
CA GLY A 323 -20.93 -4.95 12.16
C GLY A 323 -19.41 -4.77 12.22
N LEU A 324 -18.60 -5.85 12.30
CA LEU A 324 -17.14 -5.77 12.32
C LEU A 324 -16.52 -6.15 10.97
N LEU A 325 -15.72 -5.25 10.42
CA LEU A 325 -14.98 -5.40 9.16
C LEU A 325 -13.47 -5.22 9.39
N ILE A 326 -12.67 -5.90 8.59
CA ILE A 326 -11.20 -5.78 8.62
C ILE A 326 -10.71 -5.25 7.28
N ALA A 327 -9.71 -4.36 7.32
CA ALA A 327 -9.01 -3.80 6.15
C ALA A 327 -7.54 -3.56 6.47
N THR A 328 -6.75 -4.62 6.59
CA THR A 328 -5.33 -4.56 6.96
C THR A 328 -4.51 -5.62 6.22
N GLY A 329 -3.25 -5.81 6.58
CA GLY A 329 -2.43 -6.87 5.99
C GLY A 329 -2.04 -6.65 4.53
N HIS A 330 -2.16 -5.45 3.99
CA HIS A 330 -1.89 -5.16 2.57
C HIS A 330 -0.41 -5.28 2.18
N PHE A 331 0.47 -5.47 3.16
CA PHE A 331 1.91 -5.67 2.98
C PHE A 331 2.53 -4.63 2.05
N ARG A 332 2.98 -5.05 0.86
CA ARG A 332 3.64 -4.16 -0.12
C ARG A 332 2.65 -3.45 -1.04
N SER A 333 1.42 -3.96 -1.14
CA SER A 333 0.44 -3.50 -2.13
C SER A 333 -0.52 -2.43 -1.58
N GLY A 334 -0.30 -1.90 -0.36
CA GLY A 334 -1.25 -1.02 0.31
C GLY A 334 -1.58 0.26 -0.46
N ILE A 335 -0.60 0.87 -1.14
CA ILE A 335 -0.86 2.07 -1.95
C ILE A 335 -1.69 1.71 -3.16
N LEU A 336 -1.33 0.64 -3.89
CA LEU A 336 -2.09 0.17 -5.04
C LEU A 336 -3.53 -0.21 -4.66
N LEU A 337 -3.72 -0.96 -3.57
CA LEU A 337 -5.00 -1.55 -3.22
C LEU A 337 -5.96 -0.61 -2.46
N ALA A 338 -5.53 0.61 -2.11
CA ALA A 338 -6.34 1.53 -1.33
C ALA A 338 -7.69 1.87 -2.00
N PRO A 339 -7.76 2.23 -3.29
CA PRO A 339 -9.03 2.54 -3.95
C PRO A 339 -9.99 1.36 -3.98
N ILE A 340 -9.50 0.17 -4.39
CA ILE A 340 -10.38 -1.00 -4.51
C ILE A 340 -10.84 -1.51 -3.14
N THR A 341 -9.98 -1.45 -2.11
CA THR A 341 -10.37 -1.79 -0.73
C THR A 341 -11.51 -0.89 -0.25
N ALA A 342 -11.40 0.41 -0.51
CA ALA A 342 -12.42 1.38 -0.14
C ALA A 342 -13.73 1.14 -0.90
N GLN A 343 -13.66 0.91 -2.21
CA GLN A 343 -14.83 0.61 -3.03
C GLN A 343 -15.55 -0.65 -2.54
N LEU A 344 -14.83 -1.75 -2.30
CA LEU A 344 -15.43 -3.02 -1.87
C LEU A 344 -16.11 -2.91 -0.50
N LEU A 345 -15.48 -2.20 0.45
CA LEU A 345 -16.11 -1.98 1.75
C LEU A 345 -17.33 -1.06 1.67
N ARG A 346 -17.29 -0.02 0.82
CA ARG A 346 -18.47 0.82 0.54
C ARG A 346 -19.61 -0.02 -0.07
N GLU A 347 -19.30 -0.83 -1.08
CA GLU A 347 -20.29 -1.71 -1.72
C GLU A 347 -20.90 -2.70 -0.72
N TRP A 348 -20.07 -3.31 0.13
CA TRP A 348 -20.55 -4.22 1.18
C TRP A 348 -21.46 -3.51 2.18
N ILE A 349 -21.06 -2.37 2.70
CA ILE A 349 -21.83 -1.62 3.71
C ILE A 349 -23.16 -1.12 3.13
N THR A 350 -23.16 -0.69 1.86
CA THR A 350 -24.35 -0.07 1.25
C THR A 350 -25.26 -1.06 0.50
N LYS A 351 -24.71 -2.15 -0.03
CA LYS A 351 -25.44 -3.06 -0.95
C LYS A 351 -25.38 -4.53 -0.52
N GLN A 352 -24.56 -4.89 0.47
CA GLN A 352 -24.26 -6.28 0.88
C GLN A 352 -23.77 -7.18 -0.27
N SER A 353 -23.11 -6.58 -1.28
CA SER A 353 -22.52 -7.26 -2.43
C SER A 353 -21.26 -6.54 -2.85
N VAL A 354 -20.34 -7.20 -3.54
CA VAL A 354 -19.07 -6.64 -3.99
C VAL A 354 -18.84 -6.91 -5.48
N SER A 355 -18.21 -5.96 -6.16
CA SER A 355 -17.93 -6.01 -7.60
C SER A 355 -16.75 -6.91 -7.98
N VAL A 356 -15.86 -7.19 -7.03
CA VAL A 356 -14.69 -8.06 -7.21
C VAL A 356 -14.71 -9.13 -6.12
N ASP A 357 -14.45 -10.39 -6.49
CA ASP A 357 -14.37 -11.47 -5.50
C ASP A 357 -13.21 -11.24 -4.52
N TRP A 358 -13.56 -11.12 -3.26
CA TRP A 358 -12.62 -10.93 -2.15
C TRP A 358 -12.54 -12.12 -1.19
N THR A 359 -13.19 -13.23 -1.53
CA THR A 359 -13.30 -14.43 -0.67
C THR A 359 -11.93 -14.91 -0.21
N ARG A 360 -10.92 -14.84 -1.10
CA ARG A 360 -9.53 -15.21 -0.80
C ARG A 360 -8.90 -14.33 0.28
N PHE A 361 -9.40 -13.11 0.45
CA PHE A 361 -8.86 -12.11 1.39
C PHE A 361 -9.67 -12.02 2.68
N SER A 362 -10.70 -12.84 2.84
CA SER A 362 -11.57 -12.85 4.02
C SER A 362 -10.78 -13.05 5.32
N PRO A 363 -11.05 -12.25 6.38
CA PRO A 363 -10.45 -12.46 7.70
C PRO A 363 -10.77 -13.83 8.29
N MET A 364 -11.88 -14.44 7.88
CA MET A 364 -12.34 -15.76 8.38
C MET A 364 -11.40 -16.91 8.00
N ARG A 365 -10.46 -16.71 7.05
CA ARG A 365 -9.48 -17.73 6.70
C ARG A 365 -8.50 -18.06 7.85
N PHE A 366 -8.29 -17.11 8.77
CA PHE A 366 -7.42 -17.32 9.94
C PHE A 366 -8.16 -17.90 11.15
N VAL A 367 -9.44 -17.58 11.33
CA VAL A 367 -10.26 -18.06 12.47
C VAL A 367 -10.40 -19.57 12.46
N LYS A 368 -10.55 -20.20 11.31
CA LYS A 368 -10.65 -21.66 11.16
C LYS A 368 -9.37 -22.37 11.60
N THR A 369 -8.21 -21.78 11.35
CA THR A 369 -6.92 -22.36 11.69
C THR A 369 -6.64 -22.26 13.20
N ALA A 370 -7.04 -21.18 13.86
CA ALA A 370 -6.88 -20.99 15.30
C ALA A 370 -7.74 -21.98 16.13
N LYS A 371 -8.92 -22.37 15.65
CA LYS A 371 -9.77 -23.39 16.28
C LYS A 371 -9.23 -24.82 16.12
N ALA A 372 -8.40 -25.08 15.11
CA ALA A 372 -7.80 -26.40 14.85
C ALA A 372 -6.52 -26.67 15.65
N THR A 373 -5.86 -25.65 16.17
CA THR A 373 -4.61 -25.77 16.96
C THR A 373 -4.83 -25.88 18.47
N ASN A 374 -6.08 -25.80 18.93
CA ASN A 374 -6.45 -25.90 20.36
C ASN A 374 -7.04 -27.27 20.75
N PHE A 375 -6.63 -28.38 20.06
CA PHE A 375 -6.94 -29.76 20.44
C PHE A 375 -5.66 -30.55 20.74
#